data_eda53aa34b976c28c0065110e975c0f1
#
_entry.id   eda53aa34b976c28c0065110e975c0f1
#
_cell.length_a   1.000
_cell.length_b   1.000
_cell.length_c   1.000
_cell.angle_alpha   90.00
_cell.angle_beta   90.00
_cell.angle_gamma   90.00
#
_symmetry.space_group_name_H-M   'P 1'
#
loop_
_entity.id
_entity.type
_entity.pdbx_description
1 polymer ?
#
loop_
_entity_poly.entity_id
_entity_poly.type
_entity_poly.pdbx_seq_one_letter_code
_entity_poly.pdbx_strand_id
1 'polypeptide(L)'
;LLSKQKFESDLIGSAQLNKRPMSRVIDPLVNEGAKISGNGGSLPIKIKPSDYSFENIHSTKPSAQVKSSFLLASLYHKAPTTISEIVPTRDHTERMLSLMGVNIVRLGNTSTVAPINEITSIDYLVPGDPSSAAFLIAIGLLKSKKVVIKNVLLNERRIGFLKVLKRMNADILLENIENFQNEPVGDIVVKKSKLQGVTIDGSDVVDMVDEIPIFTLLASQAEGVTKVIGAQELRLKESDRLAAMENFINELDGEITTFEDGFEINGKQNLQSGVVETLEDHRIAMTAVVANICIDSQIKADNIDCISDSYPDFFYDLEKIGANYES
;
A
#
# COMPACT_ATOMS: atom_id res chain seq x y z
N LEU A 1 12.76 16.92 6.47
CA LEU A 1 13.28 17.26 7.80
C LEU A 1 14.79 17.46 7.78
N LEU A 2 15.60 16.48 7.35
CA LEU A 2 17.07 16.54 7.42
C LEU A 2 17.69 17.74 6.66
N SER A 3 17.12 18.14 5.53
CA SER A 3 17.59 19.30 4.77
C SER A 3 17.46 20.65 5.50
N LYS A 4 16.61 20.70 6.53
CA LYS A 4 16.40 21.87 7.39
C LYS A 4 17.25 21.85 8.67
N GLN A 5 18.06 20.80 8.88
CA GLN A 5 18.96 20.72 10.03
C GLN A 5 20.25 21.52 9.78
N LYS A 6 21.05 21.72 10.84
CA LYS A 6 22.32 22.46 10.80
C LYS A 6 23.53 21.55 10.56
N PHE A 7 23.31 20.28 10.24
CA PHE A 7 24.35 19.26 10.03
C PHE A 7 24.12 18.51 8.71
N GLU A 8 25.19 17.95 8.14
CA GLU A 8 25.10 17.06 6.98
C GLU A 8 24.63 15.67 7.40
N SER A 9 23.93 14.98 6.51
CA SER A 9 23.44 13.62 6.72
C SER A 9 23.66 12.77 5.48
N ASP A 10 24.07 11.52 5.69
CA ASP A 10 24.13 10.50 4.65
C ASP A 10 23.06 9.44 4.93
N LEU A 11 22.17 9.19 3.96
CA LEU A 11 21.19 8.13 4.02
C LEU A 11 21.70 6.94 3.21
N ILE A 12 21.77 5.80 3.87
CA ILE A 12 22.11 4.50 3.27
C ILE A 12 20.96 3.53 3.46
N GLY A 13 20.83 2.53 2.63
CA GLY A 13 19.77 1.54 2.71
C GLY A 13 20.26 0.10 2.53
N SER A 14 19.35 -0.85 2.68
CA SER A 14 19.59 -2.24 2.28
C SER A 14 19.83 -2.35 0.77
N ALA A 15 20.30 -3.51 0.31
CA ALA A 15 20.54 -3.77 -1.11
C ALA A 15 19.29 -3.52 -1.98
N GLN A 16 18.11 -3.84 -1.46
CA GLN A 16 16.82 -3.58 -2.14
C GLN A 16 16.49 -2.08 -2.17
N LEU A 17 16.63 -1.38 -1.04
CA LEU A 17 16.36 0.06 -0.96
C LEU A 17 17.30 0.88 -1.85
N ASN A 18 18.56 0.45 -1.99
CA ASN A 18 19.54 1.12 -2.83
C ASN A 18 19.17 1.11 -4.33
N LYS A 19 18.34 0.14 -4.76
CA LYS A 19 17.85 0.04 -6.15
C LYS A 19 16.63 0.93 -6.41
N ARG A 20 15.92 1.36 -5.37
CA ARG A 20 14.66 2.12 -5.52
C ARG A 20 14.92 3.57 -5.93
N PRO A 21 14.14 4.12 -6.90
CA PRO A 21 14.29 5.51 -7.30
C PRO A 21 13.78 6.45 -6.20
N MET A 22 14.66 7.33 -5.72
CA MET A 22 14.34 8.38 -4.73
C MET A 22 14.10 9.75 -5.39
N SER A 23 14.32 9.86 -6.70
CA SER A 23 14.15 11.08 -7.49
C SER A 23 12.77 11.70 -7.33
N ARG A 24 11.70 10.89 -7.14
CA ARG A 24 10.35 11.40 -6.90
C ARG A 24 10.24 12.36 -5.69
N VAL A 25 11.12 12.21 -4.68
CA VAL A 25 11.17 13.07 -3.50
C VAL A 25 12.32 14.06 -3.59
N ILE A 26 13.47 13.63 -4.12
CA ILE A 26 14.69 14.46 -4.22
C ILE A 26 14.46 15.63 -5.18
N ASP A 27 14.07 15.35 -6.42
CA ASP A 27 13.97 16.36 -7.48
C ASP A 27 13.02 17.51 -7.12
N PRO A 28 11.80 17.26 -6.62
CA PRO A 28 10.92 18.35 -6.21
C PRO A 28 11.49 19.21 -5.08
N LEU A 29 12.14 18.61 -4.06
CA LEU A 29 12.76 19.37 -2.97
C LEU A 29 14.00 20.15 -3.44
N VAL A 30 14.79 19.58 -4.35
CA VAL A 30 15.95 20.27 -4.94
C VAL A 30 15.51 21.46 -5.78
N ASN A 31 14.42 21.34 -6.53
CA ASN A 31 13.86 22.44 -7.30
C ASN A 31 13.43 23.62 -6.41
N GLU A 32 13.04 23.35 -5.17
CA GLU A 32 12.70 24.37 -4.18
C GLU A 32 13.95 24.87 -3.40
N GLY A 33 15.15 24.38 -3.70
CA GLY A 33 16.41 24.84 -3.12
C GLY A 33 17.02 23.95 -2.05
N ALA A 34 16.48 22.75 -1.81
CA ALA A 34 17.13 21.79 -0.94
C ALA A 34 18.44 21.26 -1.55
N LYS A 35 19.48 21.14 -0.74
CA LYS A 35 20.79 20.61 -1.15
C LYS A 35 20.85 19.10 -0.89
N ILE A 36 20.30 18.34 -1.83
CA ILE A 36 20.23 16.88 -1.76
C ILE A 36 20.91 16.33 -3.02
N SER A 37 21.79 15.36 -2.87
CA SER A 37 22.43 14.66 -3.97
C SER A 37 22.41 13.16 -3.71
N GLY A 38 22.22 12.38 -4.76
CA GLY A 38 22.20 10.92 -4.71
C GLY A 38 22.90 10.32 -5.92
N ASN A 39 23.12 9.02 -5.91
CA ASN A 39 23.73 8.29 -7.01
C ASN A 39 22.66 8.02 -8.09
N GLY A 40 22.54 8.91 -9.09
CA GLY A 40 21.54 8.78 -10.15
C GLY A 40 20.09 8.78 -9.65
N GLY A 41 19.81 9.49 -8.54
CA GLY A 41 18.46 9.52 -7.94
C GLY A 41 18.15 8.34 -7.03
N SER A 42 19.16 7.54 -6.66
CA SER A 42 19.03 6.39 -5.74
C SER A 42 19.94 6.59 -4.51
N LEU A 43 19.82 5.70 -3.53
CA LEU A 43 20.75 5.67 -2.37
C LEU A 43 22.16 5.24 -2.78
N PRO A 44 23.22 5.70 -2.09
CA PRO A 44 23.20 6.60 -0.93
C PRO A 44 22.88 8.04 -1.31
N ILE A 45 22.20 8.77 -0.38
CA ILE A 45 21.80 10.16 -0.56
C ILE A 45 22.54 11.02 0.47
N LYS A 46 23.19 12.07 0.00
CA LYS A 46 23.80 13.10 0.84
C LYS A 46 22.90 14.32 0.93
N ILE A 47 22.62 14.76 2.15
CA ILE A 47 21.76 15.90 2.45
C ILE A 47 22.59 16.95 3.21
N LYS A 48 22.63 18.18 2.68
CA LYS A 48 23.31 19.30 3.30
C LYS A 48 22.31 20.30 3.88
N PRO A 49 22.68 21.05 4.92
CA PRO A 49 21.88 22.16 5.42
C PRO A 49 21.47 23.10 4.31
N SER A 50 20.18 23.45 4.27
CA SER A 50 19.63 24.29 3.21
C SER A 50 18.63 25.27 3.80
N ASP A 51 18.81 26.54 3.47
CA ASP A 51 17.85 27.59 3.79
C ASP A 51 16.99 27.87 2.54
N TYR A 52 15.81 27.29 2.49
CA TYR A 52 14.85 27.43 1.42
C TYR A 52 13.43 27.49 1.99
N SER A 53 12.53 28.12 1.27
CA SER A 53 11.11 28.17 1.60
C SER A 53 10.29 28.16 0.32
N PHE A 54 9.08 27.68 0.43
CA PHE A 54 8.09 27.67 -0.65
C PHE A 54 6.72 27.99 -0.05
N GLU A 55 5.86 28.61 -0.84
CA GLU A 55 4.49 28.96 -0.41
C GLU A 55 3.45 28.06 -1.07
N ASN A 56 3.61 27.78 -2.35
CA ASN A 56 2.67 26.97 -3.12
C ASN A 56 3.41 25.86 -3.89
N ILE A 57 3.04 24.63 -3.61
CA ILE A 57 3.56 23.44 -4.30
C ILE A 57 2.43 22.78 -5.07
N HIS A 58 2.70 22.48 -6.33
CA HIS A 58 1.80 21.68 -7.18
C HIS A 58 2.45 20.34 -7.49
N SER A 59 1.95 19.28 -6.83
CA SER A 59 2.42 17.91 -7.10
C SER A 59 1.91 17.47 -8.48
N THR A 60 2.83 17.15 -9.37
CA THR A 60 2.53 16.69 -10.74
C THR A 60 2.30 15.19 -10.83
N LYS A 61 2.48 14.45 -9.73
CA LYS A 61 2.27 13.00 -9.63
C LYS A 61 1.50 12.66 -8.36
N PRO A 62 0.58 11.68 -8.40
CA PRO A 62 -0.12 11.22 -7.20
C PRO A 62 0.83 10.45 -6.29
N SER A 63 1.41 11.12 -5.30
CA SER A 63 2.34 10.50 -4.35
C SER A 63 2.21 11.11 -2.96
N ALA A 64 1.68 10.31 -2.02
CA ALA A 64 1.64 10.69 -0.61
C ALA A 64 3.03 10.94 -0.02
N GLN A 65 4.07 10.26 -0.50
CA GLN A 65 5.46 10.46 -0.06
C GLN A 65 5.98 11.85 -0.44
N VAL A 66 5.71 12.30 -1.67
CA VAL A 66 6.08 13.64 -2.14
C VAL A 66 5.32 14.69 -1.33
N LYS A 67 4.01 14.57 -1.19
CA LYS A 67 3.20 15.46 -0.36
C LYS A 67 3.74 15.53 1.07
N SER A 68 3.95 14.39 1.72
CA SER A 68 4.46 14.32 3.09
C SER A 68 5.84 14.99 3.22
N SER A 69 6.71 14.86 2.23
CA SER A 69 8.03 15.51 2.25
C SER A 69 7.92 17.04 2.31
N PHE A 70 6.98 17.62 1.57
CA PHE A 70 6.70 19.05 1.58
C PHE A 70 5.98 19.50 2.86
N LEU A 71 4.99 18.74 3.33
CA LEU A 71 4.32 19.01 4.61
C LEU A 71 5.31 19.07 5.77
N LEU A 72 6.23 18.09 5.84
CA LEU A 72 7.27 18.05 6.87
C LEU A 72 8.32 19.16 6.72
N ALA A 73 8.67 19.53 5.47
CA ALA A 73 9.60 20.65 5.24
C ALA A 73 8.96 22.00 5.62
N SER A 74 7.65 22.16 5.37
CA SER A 74 6.91 23.39 5.67
C SER A 74 6.80 23.71 7.17
N LEU A 75 6.99 22.73 8.05
CA LEU A 75 7.03 22.95 9.50
C LEU A 75 8.12 23.93 9.97
N TYR A 76 9.14 24.16 9.12
CA TYR A 76 10.22 25.11 9.38
C TYR A 76 9.98 26.49 8.74
N HIS A 77 8.84 26.70 8.07
CA HIS A 77 8.55 27.95 7.40
C HIS A 77 7.88 28.95 8.35
N LYS A 78 8.06 30.23 8.04
CA LYS A 78 7.45 31.35 8.79
C LYS A 78 6.13 31.84 8.18
N ALA A 79 5.82 31.40 6.96
CA ALA A 79 4.59 31.71 6.23
C ALA A 79 3.77 30.43 5.99
N PRO A 80 2.45 30.52 5.82
CA PRO A 80 1.63 29.38 5.43
C PRO A 80 2.11 28.76 4.12
N THR A 81 2.02 27.43 4.03
CA THR A 81 2.40 26.68 2.83
C THR A 81 1.22 25.87 2.33
N THR A 82 0.89 25.99 1.06
CA THR A 82 -0.18 25.25 0.40
C THR A 82 0.40 24.20 -0.55
N ILE A 83 -0.05 22.97 -0.40
CA ILE A 83 0.35 21.84 -1.25
C ILE A 83 -0.89 21.32 -1.96
N SER A 84 -0.84 21.31 -3.29
CA SER A 84 -1.92 20.87 -4.17
C SER A 84 -1.55 19.55 -4.85
N GLU A 85 -2.48 18.61 -4.92
CA GLU A 85 -2.34 17.33 -5.59
C GLU A 85 -3.24 17.28 -6.84
N ILE A 86 -2.82 16.58 -7.90
CA ILE A 86 -3.66 16.29 -9.07
C ILE A 86 -4.82 15.38 -8.66
N VAL A 87 -4.50 14.35 -7.89
CA VAL A 87 -5.46 13.39 -7.32
C VAL A 87 -5.14 13.27 -5.83
N PRO A 88 -6.14 13.32 -4.94
CA PRO A 88 -5.92 13.16 -3.51
C PRO A 88 -5.25 11.82 -3.19
N THR A 89 -4.19 11.86 -2.41
CA THR A 89 -3.50 10.67 -1.92
C THR A 89 -3.74 10.46 -0.42
N ARG A 90 -3.12 9.42 0.17
CA ARG A 90 -3.18 9.11 1.61
C ARG A 90 -2.86 10.35 2.45
N ASP A 91 -3.63 10.58 3.51
CA ASP A 91 -3.61 11.81 4.32
C ASP A 91 -3.15 11.60 5.79
N HIS A 92 -2.45 10.52 6.03
CA HIS A 92 -1.98 10.15 7.38
C HIS A 92 -1.06 11.22 8.00
N THR A 93 -0.20 11.84 7.18
CA THR A 93 0.71 12.90 7.64
C THR A 93 -0.07 14.11 8.13
N GLU A 94 -1.08 14.54 7.39
CA GLU A 94 -1.94 15.65 7.76
C GLU A 94 -2.70 15.37 9.07
N ARG A 95 -3.26 14.16 9.19
CA ARG A 95 -4.00 13.73 10.38
C ARG A 95 -3.12 13.66 11.61
N MET A 96 -1.93 13.06 11.49
CA MET A 96 -0.98 12.96 12.58
C MET A 96 -0.44 14.34 12.99
N LEU A 97 -0.03 15.17 12.05
CA LEU A 97 0.43 16.53 12.35
C LEU A 97 -0.67 17.37 13.01
N SER A 98 -1.91 17.24 12.56
CA SER A 98 -3.05 17.91 13.21
C SER A 98 -3.24 17.44 14.65
N LEU A 99 -3.09 16.15 14.93
CA LEU A 99 -3.13 15.60 16.30
C LEU A 99 -1.99 16.14 17.18
N MET A 100 -0.83 16.41 16.56
CA MET A 100 0.34 17.01 17.22
C MET A 100 0.26 18.55 17.36
N GLY A 101 -0.90 19.15 17.07
CA GLY A 101 -1.14 20.59 17.25
C GLY A 101 -0.80 21.46 16.04
N VAL A 102 -0.42 20.88 14.91
CA VAL A 102 -0.19 21.64 13.68
C VAL A 102 -1.53 22.04 13.06
N ASN A 103 -1.72 23.34 12.80
CA ASN A 103 -2.93 23.80 12.11
C ASN A 103 -2.82 23.50 10.61
N ILE A 104 -3.52 22.47 10.16
CA ILE A 104 -3.61 22.04 8.77
C ILE A 104 -5.05 22.14 8.31
N VAL A 105 -5.29 22.93 7.28
CA VAL A 105 -6.60 23.04 6.61
C VAL A 105 -6.56 22.24 5.32
N ARG A 106 -7.50 21.30 5.16
CA ARG A 106 -7.68 20.51 3.93
C ARG A 106 -8.92 20.97 3.20
N LEU A 107 -8.78 21.27 1.91
CA LEU A 107 -9.88 21.64 1.04
C LEU A 107 -9.72 20.95 -0.32
N GLY A 108 -10.53 19.95 -0.58
CA GLY A 108 -10.42 19.12 -1.79
C GLY A 108 -9.03 18.50 -1.91
N ASN A 109 -8.30 18.85 -2.97
CA ASN A 109 -6.97 18.35 -3.29
C ASN A 109 -5.83 19.20 -2.69
N THR A 110 -6.14 20.12 -1.79
CA THR A 110 -5.14 21.02 -1.21
C THR A 110 -5.03 20.82 0.31
N SER A 111 -3.79 20.94 0.81
CA SER A 111 -3.47 20.98 2.22
C SER A 111 -2.67 22.24 2.52
N THR A 112 -3.17 23.10 3.41
CA THR A 112 -2.48 24.33 3.83
C THR A 112 -2.00 24.16 5.25
N VAL A 113 -0.68 24.28 5.46
CA VAL A 113 -0.02 24.20 6.77
C VAL A 113 0.27 25.60 7.24
N ALA A 114 -0.23 25.97 8.43
CA ALA A 114 0.13 27.23 9.07
C ALA A 114 1.51 27.12 9.77
N PRO A 115 2.24 28.24 9.91
CA PRO A 115 3.47 28.27 10.70
C PRO A 115 3.25 27.75 12.11
N ILE A 116 4.23 27.00 12.64
CA ILE A 116 4.19 26.45 13.98
C ILE A 116 5.55 26.68 14.67
N ASN A 117 5.51 26.98 15.96
CA ASN A 117 6.73 27.15 16.77
C ASN A 117 7.15 25.86 17.45
N GLU A 118 6.20 25.04 17.86
CA GLU A 118 6.44 23.82 18.61
C GLU A 118 5.38 22.76 18.27
N ILE A 119 5.82 21.53 18.16
CA ILE A 119 4.96 20.35 17.90
C ILE A 119 4.81 19.60 19.23
N THR A 120 3.57 19.29 19.59
CA THR A 120 3.26 18.50 20.79
C THR A 120 3.56 17.03 20.55
N SER A 121 4.30 16.40 21.45
CA SER A 121 4.48 14.95 21.44
C SER A 121 3.17 14.25 21.83
N ILE A 122 2.92 13.11 21.21
CA ILE A 122 1.73 12.29 21.44
C ILE A 122 2.11 10.83 21.62
N ASP A 123 1.34 10.13 22.44
CA ASP A 123 1.33 8.67 22.43
C ASP A 123 0.37 8.22 21.33
N TYR A 124 0.86 7.41 20.39
CA TYR A 124 0.09 6.99 19.22
C TYR A 124 0.01 5.48 19.13
N LEU A 125 -1.19 4.93 19.21
CA LEU A 125 -1.45 3.52 18.94
C LEU A 125 -1.74 3.35 17.45
N VAL A 126 -0.84 2.63 16.76
CA VAL A 126 -0.99 2.36 15.33
C VAL A 126 -2.12 1.35 15.11
N PRO A 127 -3.16 1.68 14.33
CA PRO A 127 -4.23 0.73 14.00
C PRO A 127 -3.71 -0.38 13.07
N GLY A 128 -4.48 -1.48 12.97
CA GLY A 128 -4.17 -2.59 12.07
C GLY A 128 -4.07 -2.14 10.61
N ASP A 129 -3.07 -2.66 9.88
CA ASP A 129 -2.85 -2.31 8.48
C ASP A 129 -3.88 -3.01 7.57
N PRO A 130 -4.64 -2.27 6.74
CA PRO A 130 -5.57 -2.87 5.79
C PRO A 130 -4.89 -3.74 4.72
N SER A 131 -3.62 -3.47 4.37
CA SER A 131 -2.87 -4.30 3.44
C SER A 131 -2.52 -5.67 4.03
N SER A 132 -2.19 -5.73 5.32
CA SER A 132 -2.01 -7.00 6.04
C SER A 132 -3.35 -7.73 6.20
N ALA A 133 -4.41 -7.01 6.53
CA ALA A 133 -5.75 -7.56 6.65
C ALA A 133 -6.27 -8.19 5.34
N ALA A 134 -5.81 -7.72 4.18
CA ALA A 134 -6.27 -8.19 2.86
C ALA A 134 -6.07 -9.70 2.65
N PHE A 135 -5.01 -10.28 3.21
CA PHE A 135 -4.75 -11.73 3.13
C PHE A 135 -5.75 -12.53 3.97
N LEU A 136 -6.06 -12.06 5.18
CA LEU A 136 -7.07 -12.69 6.04
C LEU A 136 -8.49 -12.52 5.46
N ILE A 137 -8.76 -11.38 4.81
CA ILE A 137 -10.00 -11.13 4.07
C ILE A 137 -10.15 -12.14 2.93
N ALA A 138 -9.09 -12.38 2.16
CA ALA A 138 -9.13 -13.34 1.06
C ALA A 138 -9.47 -14.76 1.55
N ILE A 139 -8.88 -15.21 2.67
CA ILE A 139 -9.22 -16.49 3.29
C ILE A 139 -10.69 -16.51 3.74
N GLY A 140 -11.18 -15.41 4.32
CA GLY A 140 -12.59 -15.27 4.70
C GLY A 140 -13.54 -15.41 3.52
N LEU A 141 -13.20 -14.80 2.38
CA LEU A 141 -14.02 -14.83 1.18
C LEU A 141 -14.04 -16.19 0.47
N LEU A 142 -12.88 -16.87 0.41
CA LEU A 142 -12.73 -18.10 -0.36
C LEU A 142 -13.07 -19.37 0.43
N LYS A 143 -12.68 -19.41 1.71
CA LYS A 143 -12.72 -20.67 2.49
C LYS A 143 -13.54 -20.61 3.77
N SER A 144 -13.41 -19.58 4.59
CA SER A 144 -13.91 -19.55 5.95
C SER A 144 -15.40 -19.17 6.02
N LYS A 145 -16.15 -19.73 6.98
CA LYS A 145 -17.55 -19.34 7.22
C LYS A 145 -17.69 -17.88 7.69
N LYS A 146 -16.76 -17.44 8.54
CA LYS A 146 -16.70 -16.07 9.05
C LYS A 146 -15.28 -15.79 9.58
N VAL A 147 -14.72 -14.65 9.20
CA VAL A 147 -13.46 -14.07 9.77
C VAL A 147 -13.80 -12.69 10.31
N VAL A 148 -13.28 -12.33 11.48
CA VAL A 148 -13.39 -10.99 12.07
C VAL A 148 -11.98 -10.46 12.31
N ILE A 149 -11.64 -9.36 11.66
CA ILE A 149 -10.36 -8.67 11.79
C ILE A 149 -10.61 -7.37 12.53
N LYS A 150 -10.00 -7.20 13.70
CA LYS A 150 -10.31 -6.11 14.61
C LYS A 150 -9.37 -4.93 14.47
N ASN A 151 -9.88 -3.74 14.80
CA ASN A 151 -9.11 -2.49 14.91
C ASN A 151 -8.31 -2.15 13.63
N VAL A 152 -8.88 -2.37 12.46
CA VAL A 152 -8.24 -2.08 11.18
C VAL A 152 -8.45 -0.62 10.81
N LEU A 153 -7.41 0.01 10.28
CA LEU A 153 -7.49 1.34 9.69
C LEU A 153 -8.47 1.36 8.51
N LEU A 154 -9.49 2.22 8.59
CA LEU A 154 -10.53 2.36 7.58
C LEU A 154 -10.45 3.68 6.80
N ASN A 155 -9.26 4.27 6.71
CA ASN A 155 -9.04 5.48 5.92
C ASN A 155 -9.46 5.26 4.47
N GLU A 156 -10.29 6.16 3.93
CA GLU A 156 -10.89 6.02 2.59
C GLU A 156 -9.87 5.82 1.46
N ARG A 157 -8.63 6.33 1.64
CA ARG A 157 -7.52 6.17 0.70
C ARG A 157 -6.70 4.89 0.92
N ARG A 158 -7.16 4.04 1.84
CA ARG A 158 -6.54 2.75 2.18
C ARG A 158 -7.48 1.56 2.03
N ILE A 159 -8.77 1.81 1.89
CA ILE A 159 -9.81 0.77 1.79
C ILE A 159 -10.33 0.57 0.35
N GLY A 160 -9.56 0.98 -0.66
CA GLY A 160 -9.90 0.75 -2.07
C GLY A 160 -10.18 -0.72 -2.36
N PHE A 161 -9.35 -1.60 -1.81
CA PHE A 161 -9.55 -3.05 -1.89
C PHE A 161 -10.94 -3.50 -1.39
N LEU A 162 -11.40 -3.00 -0.23
CA LEU A 162 -12.73 -3.32 0.28
C LEU A 162 -13.86 -2.80 -0.61
N LYS A 163 -13.68 -1.61 -1.20
CA LYS A 163 -14.65 -1.03 -2.13
C LYS A 163 -14.77 -1.88 -3.40
N VAL A 164 -13.64 -2.33 -3.93
CA VAL A 164 -13.59 -3.21 -5.10
C VAL A 164 -14.21 -4.57 -4.79
N LEU A 165 -13.87 -5.18 -3.66
CA LEU A 165 -14.45 -6.46 -3.24
C LEU A 165 -15.98 -6.40 -3.10
N LYS A 166 -16.54 -5.28 -2.62
CA LYS A 166 -18.00 -5.08 -2.60
C LYS A 166 -18.60 -5.09 -4.01
N ARG A 167 -17.92 -4.50 -5.00
CA ARG A 167 -18.33 -4.57 -6.41
C ARG A 167 -18.26 -6.00 -6.97
N MET A 168 -17.34 -6.83 -6.42
CA MET A 168 -17.25 -8.25 -6.73
C MET A 168 -18.28 -9.13 -5.98
N ASN A 169 -19.29 -8.54 -5.32
CA ASN A 169 -20.30 -9.24 -4.53
C ASN A 169 -19.77 -9.94 -3.27
N ALA A 170 -18.71 -9.42 -2.66
CA ALA A 170 -18.18 -9.92 -1.39
C ALA A 170 -19.08 -9.56 -0.20
N ASP A 171 -19.36 -10.52 0.68
CA ASP A 171 -20.09 -10.32 1.95
C ASP A 171 -19.11 -9.79 3.01
N ILE A 172 -18.95 -8.47 3.02
CA ILE A 172 -18.06 -7.74 3.94
C ILE A 172 -18.87 -6.67 4.67
N LEU A 173 -18.82 -6.71 6.01
CA LEU A 173 -19.42 -5.71 6.89
C LEU A 173 -18.32 -4.99 7.66
N LEU A 174 -18.51 -3.69 7.87
CA LEU A 174 -17.66 -2.89 8.75
C LEU A 174 -18.46 -2.61 10.03
N GLU A 175 -17.88 -2.98 11.18
CA GLU A 175 -18.52 -2.87 12.49
C GLU A 175 -17.63 -2.04 13.42
N ASN A 176 -18.18 -1.54 14.53
CA ASN A 176 -17.45 -0.82 15.57
C ASN A 176 -16.59 0.33 15.05
N ILE A 177 -17.09 1.07 14.04
CA ILE A 177 -16.34 2.17 13.43
C ILE A 177 -16.28 3.36 14.38
N GLU A 178 -15.08 3.82 14.67
CA GLU A 178 -14.82 5.00 15.46
C GLU A 178 -13.73 5.88 14.84
N ASN A 179 -13.68 7.15 15.25
CA ASN A 179 -12.54 8.01 14.92
C ASN A 179 -11.54 7.94 16.08
N PHE A 180 -10.50 7.17 15.89
CA PHE A 180 -9.44 6.95 16.87
C PHE A 180 -8.17 7.67 16.45
N GLN A 181 -7.72 8.63 17.26
CA GLN A 181 -6.51 9.44 16.98
C GLN A 181 -6.50 10.05 15.55
N ASN A 182 -7.61 10.69 15.17
CA ASN A 182 -7.85 11.28 13.84
C ASN A 182 -7.90 10.30 12.67
N GLU A 183 -7.86 8.98 12.91
CA GLU A 183 -8.04 7.98 11.87
C GLU A 183 -9.34 7.19 12.08
N PRO A 184 -10.10 6.90 11.04
CA PRO A 184 -11.22 5.98 11.14
C PRO A 184 -10.68 4.55 11.32
N VAL A 185 -11.13 3.88 12.37
CA VAL A 185 -10.75 2.52 12.74
C VAL A 185 -12.02 1.70 12.97
N GLY A 186 -12.00 0.42 12.67
CA GLY A 186 -13.13 -0.47 12.89
C GLY A 186 -12.80 -1.94 12.66
N ASP A 187 -13.81 -2.78 12.83
CA ASP A 187 -13.71 -4.21 12.62
C ASP A 187 -14.21 -4.58 11.22
N ILE A 188 -13.50 -5.49 10.55
CA ILE A 188 -13.88 -6.03 9.25
C ILE A 188 -14.42 -7.44 9.46
N VAL A 189 -15.68 -7.66 9.15
CA VAL A 189 -16.34 -8.97 9.20
C VAL A 189 -16.51 -9.49 7.79
N VAL A 190 -15.93 -10.66 7.51
CA VAL A 190 -15.91 -11.28 6.18
C VAL A 190 -16.56 -12.65 6.21
N LYS A 191 -17.37 -12.97 5.21
CA LYS A 191 -17.95 -14.31 5.03
C LYS A 191 -17.67 -14.85 3.65
N LYS A 192 -17.65 -16.18 3.52
CA LYS A 192 -17.48 -16.87 2.24
C LYS A 192 -18.47 -16.33 1.19
N SER A 193 -17.94 -15.98 0.03
CA SER A 193 -18.70 -15.31 -1.03
C SER A 193 -18.46 -15.94 -2.40
N LYS A 194 -19.46 -15.82 -3.26
CA LYS A 194 -19.30 -16.11 -4.70
C LYS A 194 -18.93 -14.80 -5.39
N LEU A 195 -17.65 -14.64 -5.64
CA LEU A 195 -17.13 -13.43 -6.24
C LEU A 195 -17.47 -13.35 -7.73
N GLN A 196 -17.69 -12.13 -8.22
CA GLN A 196 -17.93 -11.82 -9.63
C GLN A 196 -16.78 -10.98 -10.19
N GLY A 197 -16.46 -11.19 -11.45
CA GLY A 197 -15.46 -10.39 -12.16
C GLY A 197 -15.80 -8.90 -12.15
N VAL A 198 -14.79 -8.03 -12.20
CA VAL A 198 -14.93 -6.58 -12.14
C VAL A 198 -13.86 -5.90 -13.00
N THR A 199 -14.19 -4.75 -13.57
CA THR A 199 -13.18 -3.84 -14.14
C THR A 199 -12.79 -2.80 -13.09
N ILE A 200 -11.47 -2.64 -12.86
CA ILE A 200 -10.88 -1.58 -12.04
C ILE A 200 -9.94 -0.74 -12.91
N ASP A 201 -9.89 0.54 -12.61
CA ASP A 201 -9.06 1.52 -13.31
C ASP A 201 -8.00 2.15 -12.40
N GLY A 202 -7.21 3.07 -12.96
CA GLY A 202 -6.13 3.72 -12.23
C GLY A 202 -6.58 4.43 -10.94
N SER A 203 -7.83 4.87 -10.83
CA SER A 203 -8.35 5.49 -9.60
C SER A 203 -8.57 4.47 -8.48
N ASP A 204 -9.06 3.28 -8.82
CA ASP A 204 -9.16 2.16 -7.89
C ASP A 204 -7.74 1.67 -7.49
N VAL A 205 -6.85 1.53 -8.49
CA VAL A 205 -5.48 1.03 -8.28
C VAL A 205 -4.69 1.89 -7.29
N VAL A 206 -4.81 3.22 -7.34
CA VAL A 206 -4.12 4.14 -6.41
C VAL A 206 -4.49 3.83 -4.95
N ASP A 207 -5.75 3.49 -4.68
CA ASP A 207 -6.26 3.23 -3.32
C ASP A 207 -6.05 1.76 -2.86
N MET A 208 -5.54 0.85 -3.75
CA MET A 208 -5.30 -0.57 -3.45
C MET A 208 -4.06 -1.17 -4.14
N VAL A 209 -3.09 -0.35 -4.50
CA VAL A 209 -1.92 -0.79 -5.27
C VAL A 209 -1.15 -1.93 -4.60
N ASP A 210 -1.13 -1.95 -3.29
CA ASP A 210 -0.41 -2.94 -2.50
C ASP A 210 -1.19 -4.25 -2.33
N GLU A 211 -2.48 -4.26 -2.62
CA GLU A 211 -3.38 -5.42 -2.55
C GLU A 211 -3.55 -6.12 -3.90
N ILE A 212 -3.00 -5.60 -5.00
CA ILE A 212 -3.13 -6.20 -6.33
C ILE A 212 -2.65 -7.67 -6.39
N PRO A 213 -1.56 -8.10 -5.74
CA PRO A 213 -1.19 -9.50 -5.73
C PRO A 213 -2.29 -10.41 -5.19
N ILE A 214 -2.78 -10.16 -4.01
CA ILE A 214 -3.87 -10.97 -3.43
C ILE A 214 -5.19 -10.79 -4.18
N PHE A 215 -5.44 -9.61 -4.77
CA PHE A 215 -6.57 -9.37 -5.64
C PHE A 215 -6.53 -10.25 -6.90
N THR A 216 -5.36 -10.48 -7.50
CA THR A 216 -5.19 -11.35 -8.67
C THR A 216 -5.61 -12.79 -8.35
N LEU A 217 -5.25 -13.29 -7.16
CA LEU A 217 -5.73 -14.60 -6.69
C LEU A 217 -7.27 -14.62 -6.56
N LEU A 218 -7.88 -13.59 -5.97
CA LEU A 218 -9.34 -13.50 -5.87
C LEU A 218 -10.01 -13.40 -7.24
N ALA A 219 -9.41 -12.67 -8.18
CA ALA A 219 -9.87 -12.55 -9.56
C ALA A 219 -9.86 -13.90 -10.28
N SER A 220 -8.84 -14.74 -10.06
CA SER A 220 -8.79 -16.10 -10.63
C SER A 220 -9.90 -17.01 -10.10
N GLN A 221 -10.44 -16.71 -8.93
CA GLN A 221 -11.52 -17.48 -8.28
C GLN A 221 -12.90 -16.83 -8.42
N ALA A 222 -13.01 -15.66 -9.03
CA ALA A 222 -14.29 -14.98 -9.32
C ALA A 222 -14.95 -15.57 -10.58
N GLU A 223 -16.27 -15.47 -10.71
CA GLU A 223 -16.98 -15.83 -11.94
C GLU A 223 -16.95 -14.68 -12.94
N GLY A 224 -16.56 -14.95 -14.20
CA GLY A 224 -16.49 -13.96 -15.27
C GLY A 224 -15.14 -13.24 -15.35
N VAL A 225 -15.09 -12.16 -16.14
CA VAL A 225 -13.85 -11.46 -16.46
C VAL A 225 -13.53 -10.38 -15.43
N THR A 226 -12.32 -10.41 -14.90
CA THR A 226 -11.73 -9.31 -14.12
C THR A 226 -10.67 -8.62 -14.98
N LYS A 227 -10.74 -7.28 -15.05
CA LYS A 227 -9.79 -6.46 -15.79
C LYS A 227 -9.21 -5.36 -14.92
N VAL A 228 -7.89 -5.19 -14.95
CA VAL A 228 -7.12 -4.16 -14.24
C VAL A 228 -6.44 -3.27 -15.27
N ILE A 229 -6.60 -1.95 -15.15
CA ILE A 229 -6.04 -0.94 -16.05
C ILE A 229 -5.39 0.17 -15.22
N GLY A 230 -4.30 0.76 -15.70
CA GLY A 230 -3.62 1.88 -15.04
C GLY A 230 -2.75 1.45 -13.85
N ALA A 231 -2.24 0.22 -13.84
CA ALA A 231 -1.45 -0.38 -12.78
C ALA A 231 0.07 -0.42 -13.08
N GLN A 232 0.58 0.41 -14.01
CA GLN A 232 1.99 0.41 -14.41
C GLN A 232 2.97 0.66 -13.27
N GLU A 233 2.55 1.32 -12.18
CA GLU A 233 3.39 1.50 -10.98
C GLU A 233 3.77 0.19 -10.27
N LEU A 234 3.03 -0.90 -10.51
CA LEU A 234 3.34 -2.22 -9.97
C LEU A 234 4.66 -2.79 -10.51
N ARG A 235 5.08 -2.36 -11.70
CA ARG A 235 6.37 -2.76 -12.29
C ARG A 235 7.59 -2.16 -11.59
N LEU A 236 7.37 -1.16 -10.74
CA LEU A 236 8.42 -0.41 -10.01
C LEU A 236 8.40 -0.69 -8.49
N LYS A 237 7.77 -1.79 -8.07
CA LYS A 237 7.71 -2.20 -6.66
C LYS A 237 8.94 -3.04 -6.26
N GLU A 238 8.82 -3.84 -5.23
CA GLU A 238 9.85 -4.78 -4.75
C GLU A 238 10.29 -5.73 -5.87
N SER A 239 9.32 -6.20 -6.66
CA SER A 239 9.46 -6.92 -7.93
C SER A 239 8.62 -6.22 -9.01
N ASP A 240 8.73 -6.62 -10.28
CA ASP A 240 7.69 -6.34 -11.27
C ASP A 240 6.47 -7.21 -10.93
N ARG A 241 5.55 -6.66 -10.13
CA ARG A 241 4.40 -7.40 -9.61
C ARG A 241 3.42 -7.83 -10.69
N LEU A 242 3.36 -7.15 -11.84
CA LEU A 242 2.53 -7.61 -12.96
C LEU A 242 3.12 -8.90 -13.55
N ALA A 243 4.43 -8.91 -13.83
CA ALA A 243 5.11 -10.10 -14.31
C ALA A 243 5.12 -11.23 -13.26
N ALA A 244 5.31 -10.90 -11.97
CA ALA A 244 5.28 -11.88 -10.89
C ALA A 244 3.92 -12.57 -10.76
N MET A 245 2.81 -11.83 -10.89
CA MET A 245 1.47 -12.42 -10.84
C MET A 245 1.11 -13.19 -12.13
N GLU A 246 1.65 -12.80 -13.28
CA GLU A 246 1.56 -13.58 -14.49
C GLU A 246 2.23 -14.95 -14.31
N ASN A 247 3.46 -14.97 -13.83
CA ASN A 247 4.18 -16.21 -13.53
C ASN A 247 3.43 -17.04 -12.49
N PHE A 248 2.96 -16.40 -11.39
CA PHE A 248 2.19 -17.04 -10.34
C PHE A 248 0.98 -17.83 -10.89
N ILE A 249 0.17 -17.21 -11.72
CA ILE A 249 -1.04 -17.84 -12.27
C ILE A 249 -0.64 -18.95 -13.27
N ASN A 250 0.36 -18.71 -14.14
CA ASN A 250 0.81 -19.66 -15.13
C ASN A 250 1.46 -20.91 -14.50
N GLU A 251 2.24 -20.75 -13.42
CA GLU A 251 2.85 -21.88 -12.68
C GLU A 251 1.82 -22.81 -12.01
N LEU A 252 0.60 -22.29 -11.83
CA LEU A 252 -0.52 -23.07 -11.30
C LEU A 252 -1.50 -23.53 -12.40
N ASP A 253 -1.06 -23.61 -13.65
CA ASP A 253 -1.87 -23.98 -14.83
C ASP A 253 -3.10 -23.09 -15.03
N GLY A 254 -3.03 -21.84 -14.56
CA GLY A 254 -4.06 -20.83 -14.80
C GLY A 254 -3.78 -20.00 -16.04
N GLU A 255 -4.73 -19.14 -16.40
CA GLU A 255 -4.63 -18.25 -17.56
C GLU A 255 -4.81 -16.79 -17.14
N ILE A 256 -3.86 -15.94 -17.49
CA ILE A 256 -3.88 -14.49 -17.31
C ILE A 256 -3.28 -13.83 -18.55
N THR A 257 -3.82 -12.71 -18.96
CA THR A 257 -3.25 -11.88 -20.03
C THR A 257 -2.78 -10.57 -19.43
N THR A 258 -1.47 -10.31 -19.47
CA THR A 258 -0.88 -9.07 -18.97
C THR A 258 -0.70 -8.04 -20.08
N PHE A 259 -0.81 -6.77 -19.71
CA PHE A 259 -0.58 -5.60 -20.55
C PHE A 259 0.55 -4.75 -19.95
N GLU A 260 0.92 -3.68 -20.63
CA GLU A 260 1.92 -2.73 -20.11
C GLU A 260 1.49 -2.14 -18.75
N ASP A 261 0.19 -1.85 -18.61
CA ASP A 261 -0.40 -1.15 -17.46
C ASP A 261 -1.44 -1.97 -16.68
N GLY A 262 -1.48 -3.30 -16.83
CA GLY A 262 -2.47 -4.11 -16.13
C GLY A 262 -2.58 -5.54 -16.61
N PHE A 263 -3.74 -6.16 -16.36
CA PHE A 263 -4.02 -7.53 -16.78
C PHE A 263 -5.52 -7.81 -16.93
N GLU A 264 -5.82 -8.92 -17.58
CA GLU A 264 -7.16 -9.50 -17.66
C GLU A 264 -7.11 -10.98 -17.28
N ILE A 265 -8.05 -11.40 -16.47
CA ILE A 265 -8.20 -12.79 -16.02
C ILE A 265 -9.65 -13.21 -16.16
N ASN A 266 -9.88 -14.37 -16.80
CA ASN A 266 -11.20 -14.97 -16.90
C ASN A 266 -11.32 -16.10 -15.86
N GLY A 267 -12.05 -15.89 -14.80
CA GLY A 267 -12.34 -16.89 -13.76
C GLY A 267 -13.70 -17.54 -14.02
N LYS A 268 -14.07 -18.59 -13.32
CA LYS A 268 -13.40 -19.22 -12.21
C LYS A 268 -12.41 -20.27 -12.74
N GLN A 269 -11.17 -20.19 -12.29
CA GLN A 269 -10.11 -21.11 -12.74
C GLN A 269 -9.90 -22.25 -11.75
N ASN A 270 -9.44 -23.39 -12.25
CA ASN A 270 -9.04 -24.56 -11.46
C ASN A 270 -7.54 -24.61 -11.37
N LEU A 271 -6.96 -23.78 -10.48
CA LEU A 271 -5.52 -23.72 -10.28
C LEU A 271 -4.98 -25.03 -9.71
N GLN A 272 -3.85 -25.49 -10.24
CA GLN A 272 -3.22 -26.76 -9.93
C GLN A 272 -2.09 -26.62 -8.91
N SER A 273 -1.54 -27.76 -8.48
CA SER A 273 -0.35 -27.80 -7.62
C SER A 273 0.87 -27.26 -8.35
N GLY A 274 1.68 -26.48 -7.65
CA GLY A 274 2.87 -25.88 -8.21
C GLY A 274 3.76 -25.22 -7.18
N VAL A 275 4.94 -24.76 -7.62
CA VAL A 275 5.87 -23.99 -6.79
C VAL A 275 5.94 -22.58 -7.37
N VAL A 276 5.56 -21.60 -6.57
CA VAL A 276 5.53 -20.19 -6.94
C VAL A 276 6.87 -19.54 -6.61
N GLU A 277 7.46 -18.87 -7.60
CA GLU A 277 8.63 -18.02 -7.39
C GLU A 277 8.19 -16.69 -6.76
N THR A 278 8.67 -16.41 -5.55
CA THR A 278 8.26 -15.22 -4.77
C THR A 278 9.05 -13.97 -5.09
N LEU A 279 10.22 -14.09 -5.72
CA LEU A 279 11.11 -12.97 -6.07
C LEU A 279 11.51 -12.12 -4.84
N GLU A 280 11.55 -12.72 -3.65
CA GLU A 280 11.74 -12.04 -2.37
C GLU A 280 10.69 -10.93 -2.09
N ASP A 281 9.55 -10.95 -2.78
CA ASP A 281 8.42 -10.04 -2.55
C ASP A 281 7.45 -10.69 -1.57
N HIS A 282 7.39 -10.11 -0.38
CA HIS A 282 6.54 -10.60 0.71
C HIS A 282 5.04 -10.67 0.34
N ARG A 283 4.54 -9.85 -0.60
CA ARG A 283 3.14 -9.90 -1.02
C ARG A 283 2.86 -11.06 -1.95
N ILE A 284 3.82 -11.41 -2.81
CA ILE A 284 3.73 -12.62 -3.63
C ILE A 284 3.79 -13.86 -2.73
N ALA A 285 4.74 -13.89 -1.76
CA ALA A 285 4.88 -14.99 -0.81
C ALA A 285 3.60 -15.21 0.02
N MET A 286 3.03 -14.13 0.61
CA MET A 286 1.76 -14.23 1.34
C MET A 286 0.59 -14.66 0.45
N THR A 287 0.56 -14.23 -0.81
CA THR A 287 -0.47 -14.66 -1.78
C THR A 287 -0.37 -16.16 -2.06
N ALA A 288 0.86 -16.70 -2.19
CA ALA A 288 1.07 -18.15 -2.37
C ALA A 288 0.61 -18.96 -1.16
N VAL A 289 0.91 -18.48 0.06
CA VAL A 289 0.41 -19.10 1.30
C VAL A 289 -1.12 -19.11 1.34
N VAL A 290 -1.76 -17.99 1.02
CA VAL A 290 -3.23 -17.91 0.97
C VAL A 290 -3.81 -18.81 -0.12
N ALA A 291 -3.17 -18.92 -1.27
CA ALA A 291 -3.58 -19.84 -2.33
C ALA A 291 -3.52 -21.29 -1.86
N ASN A 292 -2.42 -21.73 -1.20
CA ASN A 292 -2.30 -23.05 -0.60
C ASN A 292 -3.45 -23.34 0.39
N ILE A 293 -3.79 -22.37 1.23
CA ILE A 293 -4.86 -22.52 2.22
C ILE A 293 -6.23 -22.63 1.55
N CYS A 294 -6.49 -21.84 0.49
CA CYS A 294 -7.83 -21.65 -0.05
C CYS A 294 -8.18 -22.56 -1.22
N ILE A 295 -7.18 -23.02 -1.95
CA ILE A 295 -7.33 -23.86 -3.14
C ILE A 295 -7.02 -25.30 -2.75
N ASP A 296 -7.82 -26.26 -3.25
CA ASP A 296 -7.64 -27.70 -2.96
C ASP A 296 -6.49 -28.29 -3.83
N SER A 297 -5.32 -27.64 -3.77
CA SER A 297 -4.10 -28.00 -4.49
C SER A 297 -2.88 -27.71 -3.63
N GLN A 298 -1.80 -28.49 -3.79
CA GLN A 298 -0.55 -28.23 -3.07
C GLN A 298 0.25 -27.11 -3.74
N ILE A 299 0.07 -25.88 -3.25
CA ILE A 299 0.78 -24.71 -3.75
C ILE A 299 1.87 -24.35 -2.75
N LYS A 300 3.12 -24.28 -3.19
CA LYS A 300 4.26 -23.93 -2.36
C LYS A 300 4.89 -22.63 -2.85
N ALA A 301 5.39 -21.84 -1.91
CA ALA A 301 6.28 -20.72 -2.21
C ALA A 301 7.74 -21.22 -2.12
N ASP A 302 8.60 -20.75 -3.01
CA ASP A 302 10.05 -21.06 -2.97
C ASP A 302 10.73 -20.45 -1.76
N ASN A 303 10.28 -19.27 -1.32
CA ASN A 303 10.77 -18.58 -0.13
C ASN A 303 9.64 -17.84 0.60
N ILE A 304 9.50 -18.09 1.92
CA ILE A 304 8.52 -17.42 2.79
C ILE A 304 9.17 -16.51 3.84
N ASP A 305 10.50 -16.46 3.94
CA ASP A 305 11.22 -15.70 4.98
C ASP A 305 10.96 -14.19 4.83
N CYS A 306 10.82 -13.72 3.58
CA CYS A 306 10.53 -12.32 3.29
C CYS A 306 9.18 -11.82 3.83
N ILE A 307 8.26 -12.72 4.23
CA ILE A 307 6.98 -12.33 4.85
C ILE A 307 7.22 -11.56 6.15
N SER A 308 8.22 -11.96 6.93
CA SER A 308 8.55 -11.33 8.20
C SER A 308 8.97 -9.85 8.08
N ASP A 309 9.42 -9.41 6.90
CA ASP A 309 9.82 -8.01 6.64
C ASP A 309 8.65 -7.03 6.76
N SER A 310 7.41 -7.49 6.50
CA SER A 310 6.22 -6.64 6.53
C SER A 310 5.12 -7.13 7.44
N TYR A 311 5.04 -8.43 7.72
CA TYR A 311 4.01 -9.04 8.55
C TYR A 311 4.61 -10.16 9.44
N PRO A 312 5.37 -9.79 10.51
CA PRO A 312 6.02 -10.78 11.38
C PRO A 312 5.06 -11.81 12.00
N ASP A 313 3.84 -11.37 12.35
CA ASP A 313 2.83 -12.21 13.00
C ASP A 313 1.90 -12.94 12.02
N PHE A 314 2.21 -12.98 10.72
CA PHE A 314 1.34 -13.52 9.68
C PHE A 314 0.86 -14.96 9.98
N PHE A 315 1.79 -15.87 10.26
CA PHE A 315 1.45 -17.28 10.55
C PHE A 315 0.68 -17.43 11.86
N TYR A 316 1.00 -16.63 12.88
CA TYR A 316 0.27 -16.61 14.14
C TYR A 316 -1.19 -16.16 13.94
N ASP A 317 -1.42 -15.13 13.13
CA ASP A 317 -2.76 -14.68 12.84
C ASP A 317 -3.54 -15.65 11.93
N LEU A 318 -2.87 -16.38 11.05
CA LEU A 318 -3.47 -17.50 10.31
C LEU A 318 -3.96 -18.60 11.27
N GLU A 319 -3.15 -19.01 12.22
CA GLU A 319 -3.52 -20.00 13.21
C GLU A 319 -4.75 -19.58 14.04
N LYS A 320 -4.80 -18.30 14.46
CA LYS A 320 -5.95 -17.74 15.20
C LYS A 320 -7.28 -17.81 14.43
N ILE A 321 -7.26 -17.72 13.12
CA ILE A 321 -8.47 -17.86 12.29
C ILE A 321 -8.73 -19.31 11.87
N GLY A 322 -7.91 -20.27 12.37
CA GLY A 322 -8.01 -21.70 12.05
C GLY A 322 -7.55 -22.05 10.63
N ALA A 323 -6.66 -21.25 10.06
CA ALA A 323 -6.05 -21.47 8.76
C ALA A 323 -4.59 -21.87 8.97
N ASN A 324 -4.25 -23.13 8.66
CA ASN A 324 -2.90 -23.63 8.80
C ASN A 324 -2.25 -23.74 7.41
N TYR A 325 -0.99 -23.34 7.34
CA TYR A 325 -0.13 -23.56 6.18
C TYR A 325 0.79 -24.74 6.44
N GLU A 326 0.77 -25.72 5.55
CA GLU A 326 1.71 -26.85 5.54
C GLU A 326 2.77 -26.57 4.46
N SER A 327 4.02 -26.36 4.90
CA SER A 327 5.18 -26.05 4.04
C SER A 327 5.63 -27.23 3.17
#